data_a1d9386cbe461c77a3f4dc3a1abc0681
#
_entry.id   a1d9386cbe461c77a3f4dc3a1abc0681
#
_cell.length_a   1.000
_cell.length_b   1.000
_cell.length_c   1.000
_cell.angle_alpha   90.00
_cell.angle_beta   90.00
_cell.angle_gamma   90.00
#
_symmetry.space_group_name_H-M   'P 1'
#
loop_
_entity.id
_entity.type
_entity.pdbx_description
1 polymer ?
#
loop_
_entity_poly.entity_id
_entity_poly.type
_entity_poly.pdbx_seq_one_letter_code
_entity_poly.pdbx_strand_id
1 'polypeptide(L)'
;PLIITNYEGQECIRAKSPITAENAINIGITGGGVIDGSGDLWRPVKQFKLTDRQWEALMKKSQYTIDTKEGGIWMPTESSFKGNEHNIQLDAENALEKASEYYDFYRPVMVSLRHCKRILLDGVTFMNSPAWNIHPFFCKNLTVRNVTVSNPYYAQNGDGIDVESCKKVHIHNCTFETGDDAICLKSGKNAVARQIEGPCEDVYIHDCLVNKGHGGFVIGSEMSRGIKNVLVENCTFLGTDVGVRLKSALGRGGVIENINIKNINMVDIKEQAIILTMSYVLNSLNRNEEINGIDKDDIPYIKNINFEGINCLGAKEAVVIEPLKDMPETITDIHIKASSF
;
A
#
# COMPACT_ATOMS: atom_id res chain seq x y z
N PRO A 1 -14.88 -11.88 -14.00
CA PRO A 1 -14.71 -13.19 -13.36
C PRO A 1 -13.83 -13.08 -12.11
N LEU A 2 -13.93 -14.05 -11.21
CA LEU A 2 -12.97 -14.24 -10.12
C LEU A 2 -11.73 -14.96 -10.66
N ILE A 3 -10.59 -14.62 -10.07
CA ILE A 3 -9.28 -15.22 -10.38
C ILE A 3 -8.48 -15.41 -9.09
N ILE A 4 -7.50 -16.33 -9.11
CA ILE A 4 -6.45 -16.39 -8.09
C ILE A 4 -5.33 -15.47 -8.54
N THR A 5 -4.90 -14.56 -7.67
CA THR A 5 -3.86 -13.56 -7.97
C THR A 5 -3.14 -13.14 -6.70
N ASN A 6 -2.03 -12.41 -6.83
CA ASN A 6 -1.33 -11.84 -5.67
C ASN A 6 -1.93 -10.50 -5.27
N TYR A 7 -2.20 -10.36 -3.99
CA TYR A 7 -2.63 -9.13 -3.33
C TYR A 7 -2.20 -9.16 -1.86
N GLU A 8 -1.75 -8.05 -1.32
CA GLU A 8 -1.17 -7.99 0.04
C GLU A 8 -0.06 -9.02 0.27
N GLY A 9 0.77 -9.25 -0.76
CA GLY A 9 1.94 -10.10 -0.71
C GLY A 9 1.69 -11.62 -0.68
N GLN A 10 0.46 -12.06 -0.93
CA GLN A 10 0.06 -13.48 -0.94
C GLN A 10 -0.95 -13.78 -2.03
N GLU A 11 -1.09 -15.06 -2.38
CA GLU A 11 -2.16 -15.48 -3.30
C GLU A 11 -3.52 -15.41 -2.61
N CYS A 12 -4.51 -14.92 -3.34
CA CYS A 12 -5.90 -14.84 -2.88
C CYS A 12 -6.87 -14.77 -4.05
N ILE A 13 -8.16 -15.00 -3.77
CA ILE A 13 -9.23 -14.79 -4.73
C ILE A 13 -9.54 -13.31 -4.84
N ARG A 14 -9.62 -12.78 -6.07
CA ARG A 14 -10.03 -11.40 -6.37
C ARG A 14 -10.88 -11.35 -7.64
N ALA A 15 -11.73 -10.35 -7.75
CA ALA A 15 -12.31 -10.02 -9.05
C ALA A 15 -11.19 -9.58 -10.01
N LYS A 16 -11.25 -10.01 -11.26
CA LYS A 16 -10.26 -9.63 -12.26
C LYS A 16 -10.24 -8.12 -12.45
N SER A 17 -9.06 -7.53 -12.43
CA SER A 17 -8.85 -6.10 -12.63
C SER A 17 -9.44 -5.62 -13.97
N PRO A 18 -10.12 -4.48 -14.02
CA PRO A 18 -10.67 -3.95 -15.27
C PRO A 18 -9.58 -3.62 -16.28
N ILE A 19 -8.41 -3.21 -15.83
CA ILE A 19 -7.23 -3.02 -16.68
C ILE A 19 -6.16 -4.02 -16.21
N THR A 20 -5.77 -4.92 -17.10
CA THR A 20 -4.77 -5.95 -16.79
C THR A 20 -3.84 -6.21 -17.97
N ALA A 21 -2.58 -6.41 -17.66
CA ALA A 21 -1.58 -6.92 -18.60
C ALA A 21 -0.68 -7.93 -17.89
N GLU A 22 -0.33 -9.00 -18.57
CA GLU A 22 0.57 -10.02 -18.06
C GLU A 22 1.58 -10.41 -19.13
N ASN A 23 2.87 -10.54 -18.73
CA ASN A 23 3.99 -10.88 -19.60
C ASN A 23 4.15 -9.97 -20.85
N ALA A 24 3.56 -8.77 -20.81
CA ALA A 24 3.57 -7.83 -21.92
C ALA A 24 4.85 -6.98 -21.95
N ILE A 25 5.22 -6.55 -23.16
CA ILE A 25 6.41 -5.76 -23.40
C ILE A 25 6.06 -4.56 -24.27
N ASN A 26 6.61 -3.37 -23.94
CA ASN A 26 6.33 -2.12 -24.65
C ASN A 26 4.83 -1.75 -24.61
N ILE A 27 4.27 -1.67 -23.44
CA ILE A 27 2.88 -1.29 -23.22
C ILE A 27 2.78 0.07 -22.55
N GLY A 28 1.64 0.73 -22.74
CA GLY A 28 1.39 2.00 -22.04
C GLY A 28 -0.08 2.37 -22.01
N ILE A 29 -0.39 3.24 -21.07
CA ILE A 29 -1.66 3.98 -21.00
C ILE A 29 -1.27 5.44 -20.99
N THR A 30 -1.65 6.18 -22.02
CA THR A 30 -1.23 7.57 -22.24
C THR A 30 -2.37 8.47 -22.64
N GLY A 31 -2.20 9.78 -22.41
CA GLY A 31 -3.18 10.81 -22.79
C GLY A 31 -3.86 11.43 -21.57
N GLY A 32 -4.72 12.43 -21.78
CA GLY A 32 -5.37 13.22 -20.72
C GLY A 32 -6.74 12.69 -20.27
N GLY A 33 -7.03 11.40 -20.47
CA GLY A 33 -8.33 10.81 -20.10
C GLY A 33 -8.47 10.48 -18.63
N VAL A 34 -9.72 10.25 -18.21
CA VAL A 34 -10.09 9.80 -16.86
C VAL A 34 -10.62 8.38 -16.93
N ILE A 35 -10.11 7.53 -16.07
CA ILE A 35 -10.57 6.15 -15.88
C ILE A 35 -11.12 6.04 -14.46
N ASP A 36 -12.44 5.86 -14.34
CA ASP A 36 -13.17 5.73 -13.08
C ASP A 36 -13.44 4.25 -12.78
N GLY A 37 -12.98 3.78 -11.62
CA GLY A 37 -13.15 2.39 -11.20
C GLY A 37 -14.49 2.09 -10.54
N SER A 38 -15.38 3.09 -10.37
CA SER A 38 -16.68 2.93 -9.70
C SER A 38 -16.57 2.24 -8.33
N GLY A 39 -15.51 2.58 -7.59
CA GLY A 39 -15.15 1.90 -6.35
C GLY A 39 -16.15 2.03 -5.21
N ASP A 40 -17.03 3.02 -5.27
CA ASP A 40 -18.14 3.20 -4.32
C ASP A 40 -19.17 2.05 -4.36
N LEU A 41 -19.22 1.29 -5.45
CA LEU A 41 -20.04 0.08 -5.56
C LEU A 41 -19.42 -1.14 -4.87
N TRP A 42 -18.14 -1.06 -4.51
CA TRP A 42 -17.35 -2.19 -4.01
C TRP A 42 -16.84 -2.01 -2.58
N ARG A 43 -16.49 -0.76 -2.21
CA ARG A 43 -15.73 -0.50 -0.99
C ARG A 43 -16.59 -0.54 0.26
N PRO A 44 -16.15 -1.26 1.31
CA PRO A 44 -16.66 -1.02 2.65
C PRO A 44 -16.23 0.38 3.12
N VAL A 45 -17.02 0.97 4.01
CA VAL A 45 -16.73 2.30 4.58
C VAL A 45 -16.81 2.26 6.09
N LYS A 46 -15.72 2.66 6.74
CA LYS A 46 -15.65 2.73 8.21
C LYS A 46 -16.37 3.99 8.72
N GLN A 47 -17.25 3.83 9.69
CA GLN A 47 -18.05 4.92 10.25
C GLN A 47 -17.22 6.08 10.75
N PHE A 48 -16.13 5.83 11.47
CA PHE A 48 -15.28 6.88 12.05
C PHE A 48 -14.57 7.78 11.00
N LYS A 49 -14.55 7.37 9.75
CA LYS A 49 -14.01 8.19 8.63
C LYS A 49 -15.04 9.15 8.04
N LEU A 50 -16.27 9.13 8.53
CA LEU A 50 -17.37 9.92 7.98
C LEU A 50 -17.98 10.85 9.04
N THR A 51 -18.65 11.90 8.58
CA THR A 51 -19.59 12.65 9.41
C THR A 51 -20.89 11.86 9.59
N ASP A 52 -21.63 12.13 10.65
CA ASP A 52 -22.94 11.47 10.90
C ASP A 52 -23.87 11.57 9.69
N ARG A 53 -23.94 12.72 9.05
CA ARG A 53 -24.75 12.93 7.85
C ARG A 53 -24.33 12.04 6.67
N GLN A 54 -23.03 11.85 6.48
CA GLN A 54 -22.50 10.96 5.43
C GLN A 54 -22.82 9.51 5.75
N TRP A 55 -22.67 9.11 7.03
CA TRP A 55 -23.01 7.77 7.49
C TRP A 55 -24.49 7.46 7.29
N GLU A 56 -25.40 8.35 7.73
CA GLU A 56 -26.84 8.21 7.51
C GLU A 56 -27.18 8.10 6.01
N ALA A 57 -26.47 8.82 5.16
CA ALA A 57 -26.66 8.72 3.70
C ALA A 57 -26.26 7.36 3.13
N LEU A 58 -25.20 6.74 3.67
CA LEU A 58 -24.82 5.37 3.29
C LEU A 58 -25.84 4.34 3.79
N MET A 59 -26.33 4.48 5.03
CA MET A 59 -27.34 3.58 5.60
C MET A 59 -28.67 3.58 4.82
N LYS A 60 -28.95 4.65 4.07
CA LYS A 60 -30.09 4.68 3.14
C LYS A 60 -29.86 3.90 1.85
N LYS A 61 -28.59 3.68 1.46
CA LYS A 61 -28.24 2.90 0.25
C LYS A 61 -28.22 1.41 0.53
N SER A 62 -27.69 1.01 1.68
CA SER A 62 -27.61 -0.38 2.15
C SER A 62 -27.66 -0.40 3.68
N GLN A 63 -28.33 -1.38 4.23
CA GLN A 63 -28.43 -1.59 5.69
C GLN A 63 -27.40 -2.62 6.22
N TYR A 64 -26.52 -3.14 5.35
CA TYR A 64 -25.53 -4.12 5.75
C TYR A 64 -24.37 -3.45 6.46
N THR A 65 -24.18 -3.77 7.73
CA THR A 65 -23.11 -3.24 8.58
C THR A 65 -22.47 -4.35 9.40
N ILE A 66 -21.17 -4.21 9.65
CA ILE A 66 -20.40 -5.07 10.55
C ILE A 66 -20.02 -4.21 11.75
N ASP A 67 -20.40 -4.63 12.94
CA ASP A 67 -20.05 -3.94 14.18
C ASP A 67 -18.62 -4.29 14.58
N THR A 68 -17.84 -3.26 14.90
CA THR A 68 -16.48 -3.40 15.42
C THR A 68 -16.28 -2.57 16.67
N LYS A 69 -15.15 -2.77 17.37
CA LYS A 69 -14.80 -1.94 18.54
C LYS A 69 -14.61 -0.46 18.20
N GLU A 70 -14.33 -0.14 16.94
CA GLU A 70 -14.09 1.22 16.43
C GLU A 70 -15.33 1.85 15.77
N GLY A 71 -16.48 1.19 15.83
CA GLY A 71 -17.73 1.59 15.17
C GLY A 71 -18.12 0.66 14.02
N GLY A 72 -19.17 1.05 13.29
CA GLY A 72 -19.67 0.25 12.17
C GLY A 72 -18.78 0.28 10.93
N ILE A 73 -18.82 -0.80 10.15
CA ILE A 73 -18.30 -0.84 8.78
C ILE A 73 -19.51 -1.07 7.86
N TRP A 74 -19.81 -0.08 7.04
CA TRP A 74 -20.87 -0.20 6.03
C TRP A 74 -20.40 -1.04 4.85
N MET A 75 -21.29 -1.93 4.37
CA MET A 75 -21.03 -2.79 3.21
C MET A 75 -22.00 -2.44 2.08
N PRO A 76 -21.54 -2.31 0.83
CA PRO A 76 -22.39 -1.85 -0.28
C PRO A 76 -23.48 -2.85 -0.67
N THR A 77 -23.24 -4.14 -0.54
CA THR A 77 -24.15 -5.22 -0.97
C THR A 77 -24.21 -6.36 0.02
N GLU A 78 -25.26 -7.19 -0.08
CA GLU A 78 -25.38 -8.43 0.69
C GLU A 78 -24.24 -9.41 0.40
N SER A 79 -23.82 -9.51 -0.85
CA SER A 79 -22.69 -10.35 -1.30
C SER A 79 -21.39 -9.94 -0.59
N SER A 80 -21.09 -8.63 -0.53
CA SER A 80 -19.91 -8.13 0.18
C SER A 80 -19.99 -8.35 1.69
N PHE A 81 -21.18 -8.21 2.29
CA PHE A 81 -21.41 -8.44 3.71
C PHE A 81 -21.20 -9.91 4.08
N LYS A 82 -21.87 -10.83 3.38
CA LYS A 82 -21.70 -12.29 3.60
C LYS A 82 -20.27 -12.74 3.35
N GLY A 83 -19.59 -12.14 2.37
CA GLY A 83 -18.20 -12.43 2.05
C GLY A 83 -17.22 -12.19 3.19
N ASN A 84 -17.54 -11.31 4.14
CA ASN A 84 -16.69 -11.05 5.30
C ASN A 84 -16.61 -12.24 6.28
N GLU A 85 -17.57 -13.13 6.27
CA GLU A 85 -17.66 -14.28 7.20
C GLU A 85 -17.23 -15.61 6.56
N HIS A 86 -17.04 -15.65 5.23
CA HIS A 86 -16.68 -16.89 4.56
C HIS A 86 -15.22 -17.28 4.81
N ASN A 87 -14.94 -18.57 4.72
CA ASN A 87 -13.60 -19.17 4.78
C ASN A 87 -13.38 -20.15 3.62
N ILE A 88 -13.22 -19.61 2.41
CA ILE A 88 -12.93 -20.43 1.23
C ILE A 88 -11.43 -20.58 1.09
N GLN A 89 -10.92 -21.80 1.20
CA GLN A 89 -9.52 -22.13 0.99
C GLN A 89 -9.22 -22.16 -0.51
N LEU A 90 -8.02 -21.68 -0.93
CA LEU A 90 -7.63 -21.56 -2.34
C LEU A 90 -7.50 -22.91 -3.04
N ASP A 91 -7.09 -23.94 -2.31
CA ASP A 91 -6.91 -25.32 -2.78
C ASP A 91 -8.20 -26.17 -2.74
N ALA A 92 -9.30 -25.58 -2.25
CA ALA A 92 -10.58 -26.28 -2.22
C ALA A 92 -11.09 -26.55 -3.63
N GLU A 93 -11.68 -27.72 -3.83
CA GLU A 93 -12.38 -28.06 -5.06
C GLU A 93 -13.45 -27.00 -5.36
N ASN A 94 -13.45 -26.48 -6.58
CA ASN A 94 -14.36 -25.43 -7.05
C ASN A 94 -14.29 -24.11 -6.22
N ALA A 95 -13.10 -23.73 -5.71
CA ALA A 95 -12.94 -22.55 -4.88
C ALA A 95 -13.50 -21.27 -5.54
N LEU A 96 -13.21 -21.04 -6.82
CA LEU A 96 -13.71 -19.86 -7.55
C LEU A 96 -15.23 -19.89 -7.77
N GLU A 97 -15.82 -21.07 -7.96
CA GLU A 97 -17.26 -21.22 -8.09
C GLU A 97 -17.96 -20.89 -6.77
N LYS A 98 -17.49 -21.47 -5.67
CA LYS A 98 -17.99 -21.16 -4.32
C LYS A 98 -17.84 -19.68 -3.97
N ALA A 99 -16.73 -19.09 -4.34
CA ALA A 99 -16.45 -17.67 -4.12
C ALA A 99 -17.38 -16.75 -4.93
N SER A 100 -17.99 -17.22 -6.00
CA SER A 100 -18.86 -16.40 -6.86
C SER A 100 -20.11 -15.88 -6.14
N GLU A 101 -20.55 -16.56 -5.08
CA GLU A 101 -21.64 -16.11 -4.20
C GLU A 101 -21.28 -14.79 -3.47
N TYR A 102 -19.98 -14.58 -3.22
CA TYR A 102 -19.44 -13.44 -2.51
C TYR A 102 -18.70 -12.47 -3.43
N TYR A 103 -19.10 -12.37 -4.69
CA TYR A 103 -18.38 -11.67 -5.75
C TYR A 103 -17.94 -10.25 -5.36
N ASP A 104 -18.83 -9.46 -4.77
CA ASP A 104 -18.56 -8.07 -4.44
C ASP A 104 -17.60 -7.89 -3.26
N PHE A 105 -17.37 -8.95 -2.47
CA PHE A 105 -16.34 -8.96 -1.43
C PHE A 105 -14.93 -8.94 -2.03
N TYR A 106 -14.74 -9.56 -3.18
CA TYR A 106 -13.45 -9.71 -3.83
C TYR A 106 -13.09 -8.51 -4.71
N ARG A 107 -13.06 -7.33 -4.12
CA ARG A 107 -12.79 -6.05 -4.79
C ARG A 107 -11.59 -6.13 -5.73
N PRO A 108 -11.69 -5.73 -7.02
CA PRO A 108 -10.56 -5.75 -7.93
C PRO A 108 -9.57 -4.62 -7.61
N VAL A 109 -8.30 -4.85 -7.87
CA VAL A 109 -7.32 -3.80 -8.13
C VAL A 109 -7.68 -3.14 -9.45
N MET A 110 -7.54 -1.82 -9.59
CA MET A 110 -7.98 -1.15 -10.81
C MET A 110 -7.06 -1.42 -12.00
N VAL A 111 -5.75 -1.26 -11.81
CA VAL A 111 -4.73 -1.51 -12.84
C VAL A 111 -3.76 -2.56 -12.33
N SER A 112 -3.78 -3.77 -12.90
CA SER A 112 -2.89 -4.87 -12.55
C SER A 112 -1.93 -5.16 -13.69
N LEU A 113 -0.65 -4.93 -13.48
CA LEU A 113 0.43 -5.17 -14.44
C LEU A 113 1.37 -6.25 -13.87
N ARG A 114 1.44 -7.40 -14.51
CA ARG A 114 2.17 -8.56 -13.99
C ARG A 114 3.28 -9.00 -14.94
N HIS A 115 4.50 -9.12 -14.43
CA HIS A 115 5.67 -9.59 -15.21
C HIS A 115 5.89 -8.81 -16.53
N CYS A 116 5.46 -7.53 -16.58
CA CYS A 116 5.57 -6.69 -17.76
C CYS A 116 6.92 -5.95 -17.82
N LYS A 117 7.31 -5.56 -19.04
CA LYS A 117 8.57 -4.84 -19.26
C LYS A 117 8.38 -3.63 -20.18
N ARG A 118 9.07 -2.53 -19.87
CA ARG A 118 9.00 -1.25 -20.60
C ARG A 118 7.56 -0.73 -20.67
N ILE A 119 7.11 -0.23 -19.53
CA ILE A 119 5.75 0.23 -19.28
C ILE A 119 5.77 1.75 -19.13
N LEU A 120 4.81 2.41 -19.77
CA LEU A 120 4.60 3.85 -19.62
C LEU A 120 3.15 4.14 -19.19
N LEU A 121 2.98 4.82 -18.06
CA LEU A 121 1.73 5.47 -17.67
C LEU A 121 1.97 6.98 -17.72
N ASP A 122 1.26 7.70 -18.58
CA ASP A 122 1.54 9.13 -18.83
C ASP A 122 0.25 9.95 -19.03
N GLY A 123 0.02 10.94 -18.17
CA GLY A 123 -1.02 11.96 -18.31
C GLY A 123 -2.43 11.51 -17.93
N VAL A 124 -2.65 10.25 -17.59
CA VAL A 124 -3.97 9.67 -17.29
C VAL A 124 -4.37 9.95 -15.86
N THR A 125 -5.65 10.18 -15.62
CA THR A 125 -6.24 10.19 -14.28
C THR A 125 -6.90 8.84 -13.99
N PHE A 126 -6.46 8.18 -12.92
CA PHE A 126 -7.08 6.97 -12.37
C PHE A 126 -7.82 7.35 -11.10
N MET A 127 -9.12 7.14 -11.05
CA MET A 127 -9.90 7.55 -9.89
C MET A 127 -10.85 6.47 -9.40
N ASN A 128 -11.21 6.60 -8.13
CA ASN A 128 -12.29 5.83 -7.52
C ASN A 128 -12.10 4.31 -7.65
N SER A 129 -10.91 3.81 -7.33
CA SER A 129 -10.59 2.38 -7.37
C SER A 129 -11.37 1.57 -6.32
N PRO A 130 -11.79 0.35 -6.63
CA PRO A 130 -12.40 -0.56 -5.66
C PRO A 130 -11.49 -1.00 -4.50
N ALA A 131 -10.19 -1.12 -4.77
CA ALA A 131 -9.13 -1.45 -3.81
C ALA A 131 -7.88 -0.65 -4.19
N TRP A 132 -6.66 -1.22 -4.15
CA TRP A 132 -5.46 -0.58 -4.66
C TRP A 132 -5.67 -0.05 -6.09
N ASN A 133 -5.09 1.09 -6.40
CA ASN A 133 -5.32 1.67 -7.72
C ASN A 133 -4.38 1.07 -8.77
N ILE A 134 -3.08 1.32 -8.67
CA ILE A 134 -2.08 0.85 -9.65
C ILE A 134 -1.18 -0.18 -8.96
N HIS A 135 -1.19 -1.43 -9.43
CA HIS A 135 -0.38 -2.52 -8.88
C HIS A 135 0.51 -3.16 -9.95
N PRO A 136 1.72 -2.64 -10.18
CA PRO A 136 2.75 -3.34 -10.92
C PRO A 136 3.41 -4.41 -10.02
N PHE A 137 3.43 -5.66 -10.51
CA PHE A 137 3.94 -6.82 -9.81
C PHE A 137 5.00 -7.53 -10.67
N PHE A 138 6.22 -7.66 -10.16
CA PHE A 138 7.37 -8.20 -10.89
C PHE A 138 7.62 -7.52 -12.25
N CYS A 139 7.36 -6.22 -12.34
CA CYS A 139 7.59 -5.44 -13.56
C CYS A 139 9.00 -4.87 -13.62
N LYS A 140 9.46 -4.57 -14.84
CA LYS A 140 10.78 -3.99 -15.09
C LYS A 140 10.73 -2.82 -16.08
N ASN A 141 11.46 -1.74 -15.79
CA ASN A 141 11.46 -0.50 -16.57
C ASN A 141 10.05 0.09 -16.65
N LEU A 142 9.52 0.49 -15.52
CA LEU A 142 8.24 1.18 -15.39
C LEU A 142 8.48 2.69 -15.26
N THR A 143 7.81 3.47 -16.08
CA THR A 143 7.73 4.93 -15.95
C THR A 143 6.27 5.32 -15.69
N VAL A 144 6.05 6.08 -14.62
CA VAL A 144 4.76 6.70 -14.29
C VAL A 144 5.00 8.19 -14.18
N ARG A 145 4.37 8.98 -15.04
CA ARG A 145 4.57 10.42 -15.06
C ARG A 145 3.30 11.19 -15.42
N ASN A 146 3.18 12.40 -14.88
CA ASN A 146 2.03 13.26 -15.11
C ASN A 146 0.68 12.56 -14.81
N VAL A 147 0.69 11.55 -13.98
CA VAL A 147 -0.49 10.75 -13.61
C VAL A 147 -1.13 11.36 -12.38
N THR A 148 -2.46 11.39 -12.38
CA THR A 148 -3.25 11.71 -11.19
C THR A 148 -3.95 10.44 -10.70
N VAL A 149 -3.80 10.13 -9.41
CA VAL A 149 -4.59 9.11 -8.73
C VAL A 149 -5.50 9.82 -7.73
N SER A 150 -6.81 9.58 -7.80
CA SER A 150 -7.78 10.20 -6.90
C SER A 150 -8.75 9.16 -6.35
N ASN A 151 -8.58 8.83 -5.08
CA ASN A 151 -9.51 8.01 -4.30
C ASN A 151 -10.04 8.84 -3.14
N PRO A 152 -11.32 8.69 -2.74
CA PRO A 152 -11.82 9.41 -1.56
C PRO A 152 -11.04 9.01 -0.31
N TYR A 153 -10.87 9.96 0.63
CA TYR A 153 -10.09 9.77 1.86
C TYR A 153 -10.61 8.62 2.76
N TYR A 154 -11.85 8.24 2.61
CA TYR A 154 -12.47 7.12 3.32
C TYR A 154 -12.32 5.78 2.59
N ALA A 155 -11.69 5.76 1.42
CA ALA A 155 -11.52 4.54 0.64
C ALA A 155 -10.60 3.55 1.35
N GLN A 156 -11.17 2.48 1.89
CA GLN A 156 -10.40 1.42 2.53
C GLN A 156 -9.59 0.65 1.49
N ASN A 157 -8.28 0.48 1.75
CA ASN A 157 -7.29 -0.02 0.79
C ASN A 157 -7.30 0.78 -0.53
N GLY A 158 -7.57 2.08 -0.43
CA GLY A 158 -7.56 3.01 -1.55
C GLY A 158 -6.18 3.56 -1.81
N ASP A 159 -5.16 2.69 -1.83
CA ASP A 159 -3.76 3.02 -2.10
C ASP A 159 -3.59 3.61 -3.50
N GLY A 160 -2.60 4.47 -3.67
CA GLY A 160 -2.37 5.13 -4.96
C GLY A 160 -1.62 4.24 -5.94
N ILE A 161 -0.42 3.85 -5.56
CA ILE A 161 0.39 2.90 -6.34
C ILE A 161 1.16 1.98 -5.40
N ASP A 162 1.02 0.68 -5.61
CA ASP A 162 1.73 -0.39 -4.88
C ASP A 162 2.74 -1.07 -5.79
N VAL A 163 3.96 -0.60 -5.75
CA VAL A 163 5.06 -1.13 -6.57
C VAL A 163 5.60 -2.37 -5.88
N GLU A 164 5.25 -3.56 -6.36
CA GLU A 164 5.62 -4.82 -5.70
C GLU A 164 6.63 -5.62 -6.52
N SER A 165 7.81 -5.87 -5.91
CA SER A 165 8.90 -6.67 -6.51
C SER A 165 9.30 -6.21 -7.91
N CYS A 166 9.28 -4.90 -8.15
CA CYS A 166 9.63 -4.29 -9.43
C CYS A 166 11.08 -3.80 -9.45
N LYS A 167 11.62 -3.67 -10.66
CA LYS A 167 12.99 -3.19 -10.87
C LYS A 167 13.05 -2.09 -11.92
N LYS A 168 13.83 -1.03 -11.63
CA LYS A 168 13.98 0.16 -12.49
C LYS A 168 12.64 0.85 -12.68
N VAL A 169 12.18 1.48 -11.63
CA VAL A 169 10.91 2.21 -11.57
C VAL A 169 11.19 3.70 -11.46
N HIS A 170 10.51 4.48 -12.28
CA HIS A 170 10.60 5.93 -12.26
C HIS A 170 9.20 6.54 -12.16
N ILE A 171 8.92 7.26 -11.06
CA ILE A 171 7.64 7.92 -10.79
C ILE A 171 7.92 9.41 -10.63
N HIS A 172 7.31 10.25 -11.46
CA HIS A 172 7.55 11.69 -11.36
C HIS A 172 6.41 12.56 -11.89
N ASN A 173 6.33 13.78 -11.38
CA ASN A 173 5.32 14.77 -11.73
C ASN A 173 3.89 14.22 -11.56
N CYS A 174 3.68 13.39 -10.54
CA CYS A 174 2.39 12.74 -10.27
C CYS A 174 1.69 13.39 -9.07
N THR A 175 0.37 13.28 -9.06
CA THR A 175 -0.47 13.72 -7.94
C THR A 175 -1.25 12.53 -7.40
N PHE A 176 -1.19 12.34 -6.08
CA PHE A 176 -1.91 11.29 -5.37
C PHE A 176 -2.84 11.89 -4.33
N GLU A 177 -4.12 11.56 -4.39
CA GLU A 177 -5.10 11.78 -3.35
C GLU A 177 -5.70 10.42 -2.98
N THR A 178 -5.48 9.95 -1.75
CA THR A 178 -5.75 8.55 -1.41
C THR A 178 -6.47 8.40 -0.08
N GLY A 179 -7.07 7.24 0.13
CA GLY A 179 -7.70 6.86 1.40
C GLY A 179 -6.85 5.90 2.22
N ASP A 180 -5.73 5.44 1.65
CA ASP A 180 -4.71 4.60 2.26
C ASP A 180 -3.31 5.08 1.84
N ASP A 181 -2.30 4.24 1.75
CA ASP A 181 -0.92 4.64 1.40
C ASP A 181 -0.85 5.23 -0.03
N ALA A 182 -0.18 6.37 -0.23
CA ALA A 182 -0.18 7.05 -1.52
C ALA A 182 0.81 6.42 -2.51
N ILE A 183 2.09 6.37 -2.16
CA ILE A 183 3.14 5.72 -2.95
C ILE A 183 3.76 4.65 -2.05
N CYS A 184 3.52 3.39 -2.37
CA CYS A 184 3.94 2.26 -1.54
C CYS A 184 4.85 1.31 -2.31
N LEU A 185 5.96 0.92 -1.68
CA LEU A 185 6.86 -0.11 -2.18
C LEU A 185 6.67 -1.40 -1.38
N LYS A 186 6.52 -2.51 -2.07
CA LYS A 186 6.27 -3.83 -1.49
C LYS A 186 7.14 -4.90 -2.15
N SER A 187 7.34 -6.03 -1.47
CA SER A 187 8.06 -7.18 -2.03
C SER A 187 7.64 -8.50 -1.35
N GLY A 188 6.35 -8.74 -1.28
CA GLY A 188 5.78 -9.99 -0.78
C GLY A 188 5.82 -10.17 0.74
N LYS A 189 5.16 -11.20 1.21
CA LYS A 189 4.81 -11.43 2.62
C LYS A 189 5.31 -12.77 3.14
N ASN A 190 6.11 -12.74 4.22
CA ASN A 190 6.55 -13.89 5.01
C ASN A 190 7.39 -14.94 4.23
N ALA A 191 7.59 -16.11 4.81
CA ALA A 191 8.43 -17.18 4.28
C ALA A 191 8.07 -17.60 2.84
N VAL A 192 6.79 -17.66 2.51
CA VAL A 192 6.34 -18.04 1.16
C VAL A 192 6.88 -17.08 0.10
N ALA A 193 6.87 -15.79 0.39
CA ALA A 193 7.41 -14.80 -0.55
C ALA A 193 8.93 -14.94 -0.74
N ARG A 194 9.67 -15.29 0.32
CA ARG A 194 11.14 -15.42 0.26
C ARG A 194 11.63 -16.60 -0.61
N GLN A 195 10.76 -17.54 -0.95
CA GLN A 195 11.10 -18.66 -1.85
C GLN A 195 11.35 -18.23 -3.29
N ILE A 196 10.93 -17.01 -3.67
CA ILE A 196 11.07 -16.48 -5.01
C ILE A 196 11.89 -15.20 -4.92
N GLU A 197 13.03 -15.12 -5.61
CA GLU A 197 13.80 -13.88 -5.72
C GLU A 197 13.01 -12.79 -6.45
N GLY A 198 13.11 -11.58 -5.97
CA GLY A 198 12.46 -10.43 -6.59
C GLY A 198 12.31 -9.27 -5.62
N PRO A 199 13.41 -8.64 -5.17
CA PRO A 199 13.31 -7.41 -4.41
C PRO A 199 12.64 -6.31 -5.22
N CYS A 200 12.08 -5.32 -4.54
CA CYS A 200 11.74 -4.05 -5.16
C CYS A 200 13.02 -3.18 -5.15
N GLU A 201 13.57 -2.87 -6.32
CA GLU A 201 14.87 -2.20 -6.37
C GLU A 201 15.03 -1.20 -7.52
N ASP A 202 15.99 -0.29 -7.37
CA ASP A 202 16.30 0.75 -8.35
C ASP A 202 15.07 1.62 -8.63
N VAL A 203 14.51 2.22 -7.58
CA VAL A 203 13.30 3.05 -7.64
C VAL A 203 13.66 4.52 -7.48
N TYR A 204 13.21 5.35 -8.41
CA TYR A 204 13.37 6.79 -8.35
C TYR A 204 12.00 7.48 -8.39
N ILE A 205 11.71 8.30 -7.37
CA ILE A 205 10.45 9.02 -7.20
C ILE A 205 10.79 10.49 -6.99
N HIS A 206 10.23 11.39 -7.80
CA HIS A 206 10.48 12.81 -7.62
C HIS A 206 9.36 13.72 -8.14
N ASP A 207 9.35 14.97 -7.66
CA ASP A 207 8.39 16.01 -8.07
C ASP A 207 6.94 15.55 -7.98
N CYS A 208 6.60 14.80 -6.92
CA CYS A 208 5.25 14.29 -6.69
C CYS A 208 4.55 15.06 -5.57
N LEU A 209 3.24 15.22 -5.72
CA LEU A 209 2.34 15.77 -4.72
C LEU A 209 1.47 14.68 -4.14
N VAL A 210 1.43 14.55 -2.83
CA VAL A 210 0.46 13.71 -2.12
C VAL A 210 -0.46 14.60 -1.30
N ASN A 211 -1.76 14.43 -1.51
CA ASN A 211 -2.79 15.13 -0.77
C ASN A 211 -3.67 14.10 -0.06
N LYS A 212 -3.58 14.06 1.27
CA LYS A 212 -4.20 13.03 2.13
C LYS A 212 -3.66 11.62 1.89
N GLY A 213 -4.06 10.69 2.70
CA GLY A 213 -3.63 9.29 2.69
C GLY A 213 -3.06 8.86 4.04
N HIS A 214 -2.91 7.55 4.25
CA HIS A 214 -2.30 7.02 5.49
C HIS A 214 -0.79 7.28 5.53
N GLY A 215 -0.12 7.34 4.38
CA GLY A 215 1.28 7.70 4.27
C GLY A 215 1.62 8.36 2.93
N GLY A 216 2.49 9.35 2.94
CA GLY A 216 2.94 10.02 1.72
C GLY A 216 3.84 9.11 0.89
N PHE A 217 4.92 8.65 1.47
CA PHE A 217 5.79 7.60 0.95
C PHE A 217 5.91 6.47 1.95
N VAL A 218 5.66 5.24 1.51
CA VAL A 218 5.58 4.07 2.38
C VAL A 218 6.40 2.91 1.84
N ILE A 219 7.08 2.19 2.72
CA ILE A 219 7.67 0.90 2.45
C ILE A 219 7.04 -0.13 3.37
N GLY A 220 6.49 -1.20 2.78
CA GLY A 220 5.94 -2.33 3.52
C GLY A 220 4.43 -2.22 3.79
N SER A 221 3.93 -3.04 4.76
CA SER A 221 4.63 -4.04 5.59
C SER A 221 5.12 -5.29 4.84
N GLU A 222 4.62 -5.55 3.64
CA GLU A 222 5.03 -6.66 2.78
C GLU A 222 6.38 -6.32 2.14
N MET A 223 7.51 -6.73 2.77
CA MET A 223 8.87 -6.42 2.31
C MET A 223 9.82 -7.62 2.35
N SER A 224 9.26 -8.84 2.33
CA SER A 224 9.98 -10.07 2.64
C SER A 224 11.06 -10.47 1.62
N ARG A 225 10.98 -9.99 0.37
CA ARG A 225 12.03 -10.18 -0.66
C ARG A 225 13.09 -9.08 -0.64
N GLY A 226 12.94 -8.08 0.24
CA GLY A 226 13.81 -6.94 0.32
C GLY A 226 13.40 -5.76 -0.56
N ILE A 227 13.80 -4.56 -0.13
CA ILE A 227 13.59 -3.30 -0.86
C ILE A 227 14.89 -2.51 -0.77
N LYS A 228 15.45 -2.09 -1.90
CA LYS A 228 16.76 -1.44 -1.90
C LYS A 228 16.98 -0.46 -3.05
N ASN A 229 17.95 0.43 -2.85
CA ASN A 229 18.36 1.41 -3.86
C ASN A 229 17.18 2.30 -4.28
N VAL A 230 16.62 3.02 -3.32
CA VAL A 230 15.49 3.92 -3.54
C VAL A 230 15.92 5.37 -3.30
N LEU A 231 15.55 6.24 -4.22
CA LEU A 231 15.65 7.69 -4.08
C LEU A 231 14.27 8.31 -4.19
N VAL A 232 13.90 9.10 -3.17
CA VAL A 232 12.69 9.93 -3.17
C VAL A 232 13.11 11.37 -2.96
N GLU A 233 12.77 12.28 -3.87
CA GLU A 233 13.17 13.66 -3.70
C GLU A 233 12.17 14.68 -4.25
N ASN A 234 12.25 15.92 -3.75
CA ASN A 234 11.47 17.06 -4.24
C ASN A 234 9.95 16.79 -4.21
N CYS A 235 9.46 16.08 -3.20
CA CYS A 235 8.04 15.77 -3.06
C CYS A 235 7.38 16.62 -1.98
N THR A 236 6.07 16.77 -2.07
CA THR A 236 5.26 17.48 -1.09
C THR A 236 4.13 16.58 -0.59
N PHE A 237 3.99 16.46 0.73
CA PHE A 237 2.94 15.68 1.39
C PHE A 237 2.05 16.60 2.23
N LEU A 238 0.75 16.61 1.94
CA LEU A 238 -0.23 17.51 2.56
C LEU A 238 -1.33 16.71 3.27
N GLY A 239 -1.46 16.89 4.58
CA GLY A 239 -2.56 16.31 5.36
C GLY A 239 -2.59 14.78 5.39
N THR A 240 -1.46 14.11 5.17
CA THR A 240 -1.34 12.65 5.33
C THR A 240 -1.33 12.28 6.82
N ASP A 241 -1.73 11.05 7.17
CA ASP A 241 -1.63 10.62 8.55
C ASP A 241 -0.16 10.52 8.97
N VAL A 242 0.71 9.99 8.10
CA VAL A 242 2.17 9.92 8.27
C VAL A 242 2.86 10.48 7.03
N GLY A 243 3.98 11.17 7.19
CA GLY A 243 4.76 11.67 6.05
C GLY A 243 5.51 10.54 5.34
N VAL A 244 6.52 9.99 6.01
CA VAL A 244 7.29 8.82 5.53
C VAL A 244 7.16 7.68 6.53
N ARG A 245 6.79 6.49 6.03
CA ARG A 245 6.60 5.31 6.85
C ARG A 245 7.35 4.10 6.29
N LEU A 246 8.32 3.58 7.05
CA LEU A 246 8.94 2.29 6.80
C LEU A 246 8.42 1.32 7.87
N LYS A 247 7.65 0.32 7.45
CA LYS A 247 6.95 -0.59 8.38
C LYS A 247 7.22 -2.05 8.06
N SER A 248 7.46 -2.82 9.12
CA SER A 248 7.59 -4.27 9.06
C SER A 248 7.10 -4.92 10.36
N ALA A 249 7.21 -6.22 10.45
CA ALA A 249 6.88 -7.01 11.63
C ALA A 249 7.69 -8.30 11.65
N LEU A 250 7.84 -8.90 12.83
CA LEU A 250 8.36 -10.25 12.97
C LEU A 250 7.61 -11.22 12.04
N GLY A 251 8.31 -12.17 11.44
CA GLY A 251 7.78 -13.10 10.44
C GLY A 251 7.92 -12.61 8.99
N ARG A 252 8.15 -11.31 8.78
CA ARG A 252 8.40 -10.78 7.43
C ARG A 252 9.75 -11.21 6.88
N GLY A 253 10.81 -11.14 7.71
CA GLY A 253 12.17 -11.25 7.22
C GLY A 253 12.51 -10.17 6.20
N GLY A 254 13.57 -10.37 5.43
CA GLY A 254 14.00 -9.44 4.39
C GLY A 254 14.68 -8.18 4.93
N VAL A 255 15.15 -7.35 4.02
CA VAL A 255 15.92 -6.14 4.36
C VAL A 255 15.43 -4.95 3.54
N ILE A 256 15.19 -3.82 4.21
CA ILE A 256 15.03 -2.50 3.60
C ILE A 256 16.38 -1.78 3.74
N GLU A 257 17.04 -1.45 2.62
CA GLU A 257 18.36 -0.84 2.67
C GLU A 257 18.64 0.16 1.54
N ASN A 258 19.59 1.07 1.77
CA ASN A 258 20.00 2.06 0.78
C ASN A 258 18.83 2.94 0.31
N ILE A 259 18.11 3.55 1.25
CA ILE A 259 16.99 4.43 0.99
C ILE A 259 17.44 5.87 1.23
N ASN A 260 17.29 6.71 0.23
CA ASN A 260 17.60 8.14 0.30
C ASN A 260 16.33 8.96 0.09
N ILE A 261 16.01 9.83 1.02
CA ILE A 261 14.81 10.67 1.01
C ILE A 261 15.27 12.12 1.18
N LYS A 262 15.04 12.96 0.16
CA LYS A 262 15.62 14.30 0.09
C LYS A 262 14.60 15.37 -0.28
N ASN A 263 14.76 16.56 0.31
CA ASN A 263 13.97 17.74 -0.06
C ASN A 263 12.45 17.45 -0.05
N ILE A 264 11.93 16.97 1.06
CA ILE A 264 10.52 16.70 1.24
C ILE A 264 9.87 17.79 2.06
N ASN A 265 8.81 18.38 1.52
CA ASN A 265 7.96 19.31 2.25
C ASN A 265 6.73 18.59 2.77
N MET A 266 6.45 18.75 4.06
CA MET A 266 5.31 18.14 4.73
C MET A 266 4.50 19.22 5.44
N VAL A 267 3.18 19.20 5.29
CA VAL A 267 2.28 20.16 5.95
C VAL A 267 1.07 19.42 6.52
N ASP A 268 0.72 19.75 7.76
CA ASP A 268 -0.44 19.19 8.47
C ASP A 268 -0.43 17.66 8.54
N ILE A 269 0.70 17.07 8.87
CA ILE A 269 0.83 15.64 9.12
C ILE A 269 0.15 15.31 10.45
N LYS A 270 -0.78 14.35 10.44
CA LYS A 270 -1.63 14.10 11.61
C LYS A 270 -0.92 13.36 12.75
N GLU A 271 0.01 12.46 12.41
CA GLU A 271 0.73 11.66 13.39
C GLU A 271 2.24 11.93 13.27
N GLN A 272 3.01 11.07 12.62
CA GLN A 272 4.46 11.20 12.53
C GLN A 272 4.92 11.80 11.20
N ALA A 273 5.87 12.72 11.24
CA ALA A 273 6.54 13.14 10.01
C ALA A 273 7.35 11.97 9.41
N ILE A 274 8.08 11.24 10.25
CA ILE A 274 8.85 10.05 9.88
C ILE A 274 8.61 8.95 10.92
N ILE A 275 8.28 7.74 10.46
CA ILE A 275 8.26 6.56 11.33
C ILE A 275 8.94 5.36 10.68
N LEU A 276 9.86 4.73 11.41
CA LEU A 276 10.44 3.43 11.11
C LEU A 276 10.00 2.47 12.21
N THR A 277 9.21 1.44 11.87
CA THR A 277 8.64 0.54 12.89
C THR A 277 8.69 -0.92 12.49
N MET A 278 9.08 -1.76 13.43
CA MET A 278 8.97 -3.21 13.37
C MET A 278 7.76 -3.73 14.16
N SER A 279 6.98 -2.82 14.74
CA SER A 279 5.80 -3.13 15.56
C SER A 279 4.48 -3.02 14.78
N TYR A 280 4.53 -3.14 13.44
CA TYR A 280 3.31 -3.12 12.65
C TYR A 280 2.41 -4.29 13.00
N VAL A 281 1.33 -4.01 13.72
CA VAL A 281 0.43 -5.02 14.27
C VAL A 281 -0.37 -5.67 13.15
N LEU A 282 0.01 -6.87 12.80
CA LEU A 282 -0.88 -7.81 12.15
C LEU A 282 -1.77 -8.42 13.22
N ASN A 283 -3.07 -8.39 13.00
CA ASN A 283 -4.13 -8.80 13.93
C ASN A 283 -4.07 -10.27 14.44
N SER A 284 -2.96 -10.98 14.34
CA SER A 284 -2.89 -12.41 14.65
C SER A 284 -1.65 -12.91 15.39
N LEU A 285 -0.64 -12.08 15.62
CA LEU A 285 0.50 -12.53 16.42
C LEU A 285 0.47 -11.77 17.75
N ASN A 286 0.26 -12.50 18.84
CA ASN A 286 0.30 -11.99 20.19
C ASN A 286 1.63 -11.28 20.43
N ARG A 287 1.57 -10.03 20.93
CA ARG A 287 2.74 -9.21 21.32
C ARG A 287 3.66 -9.87 22.37
N ASN A 288 3.31 -11.07 22.85
CA ASN A 288 3.94 -11.78 23.94
C ASN A 288 4.57 -13.13 23.53
N GLU A 289 4.63 -13.47 22.24
CA GLU A 289 5.39 -14.66 21.85
C GLU A 289 6.88 -14.38 22.06
N GLU A 290 7.48 -15.15 22.96
CA GLU A 290 8.89 -15.08 23.28
C GLU A 290 9.71 -15.29 22.01
N ILE A 291 10.75 -14.47 21.84
CA ILE A 291 11.71 -14.55 20.72
C ILE A 291 12.49 -15.88 20.67
N ASN A 292 12.28 -16.74 21.65
CA ASN A 292 12.89 -18.05 21.76
C ASN A 292 12.32 -19.03 20.73
N GLY A 293 13.08 -19.31 19.67
CA GLY A 293 12.72 -20.25 18.62
C GLY A 293 12.32 -19.62 17.29
N ILE A 294 12.49 -18.30 17.13
CA ILE A 294 12.23 -17.60 15.87
C ILE A 294 13.32 -17.96 14.86
N ASP A 295 12.89 -18.29 13.65
CA ASP A 295 13.79 -18.45 12.53
C ASP A 295 14.47 -17.11 12.22
N LYS A 296 15.79 -17.13 12.08
CA LYS A 296 16.55 -15.91 11.73
C LYS A 296 16.08 -15.26 10.44
N ASP A 297 15.57 -16.06 9.52
CA ASP A 297 15.04 -15.59 8.25
C ASP A 297 13.70 -14.84 8.41
N ASP A 298 13.03 -14.97 9.55
CA ASP A 298 11.79 -14.23 9.87
C ASP A 298 12.04 -12.85 10.46
N ILE A 299 13.29 -12.51 10.76
CA ILE A 299 13.66 -11.21 11.35
C ILE A 299 13.85 -10.19 10.23
N PRO A 300 13.04 -9.12 10.18
CA PRO A 300 13.22 -8.04 9.21
C PRO A 300 14.30 -7.05 9.67
N TYR A 301 14.94 -6.39 8.73
CA TYR A 301 15.93 -5.34 9.00
C TYR A 301 15.65 -4.07 8.19
N ILE A 302 15.89 -2.91 8.80
CA ILE A 302 15.93 -1.59 8.15
C ILE A 302 17.30 -1.00 8.42
N LYS A 303 18.06 -0.70 7.37
CA LYS A 303 19.43 -0.17 7.53
C LYS A 303 19.85 0.77 6.41
N ASN A 304 20.78 1.67 6.71
CA ASN A 304 21.30 2.66 5.77
C ASN A 304 20.17 3.49 5.12
N ILE A 305 19.47 4.25 5.96
CA ILE A 305 18.38 5.15 5.56
C ILE A 305 18.83 6.59 5.78
N ASN A 306 18.77 7.39 4.74
CA ASN A 306 19.25 8.77 4.76
C ASN A 306 18.10 9.74 4.47
N PHE A 307 17.86 10.66 5.39
CA PHE A 307 16.94 11.79 5.25
C PHE A 307 17.74 13.08 5.17
N GLU A 308 17.48 13.91 4.16
CA GLU A 308 18.15 15.19 3.98
C GLU A 308 17.17 16.25 3.51
N GLY A 309 17.14 17.42 4.19
CA GLY A 309 16.27 18.51 3.78
C GLY A 309 14.78 18.22 3.96
N ILE A 310 14.40 17.53 5.03
CA ILE A 310 12.99 17.29 5.36
C ILE A 310 12.46 18.52 6.09
N ASN A 311 11.44 19.17 5.54
CA ASN A 311 10.77 20.29 6.15
C ASN A 311 9.34 19.89 6.51
N CYS A 312 9.01 19.83 7.78
CA CYS A 312 7.67 19.48 8.26
C CYS A 312 7.07 20.65 9.04
N LEU A 313 5.98 21.17 8.54
CA LEU A 313 5.16 22.18 9.22
C LEU A 313 3.91 21.51 9.79
N GLY A 314 3.99 21.11 11.05
CA GLY A 314 2.88 20.46 11.75
C GLY A 314 2.90 18.95 11.63
N ALA A 315 3.32 18.30 12.70
CA ALA A 315 3.18 16.88 12.95
C ALA A 315 3.02 16.69 14.48
N LYS A 316 2.39 15.59 14.88
CA LYS A 316 2.29 15.27 16.31
C LYS A 316 3.64 14.83 16.87
N GLU A 317 4.40 14.09 16.09
CA GLU A 317 5.75 13.63 16.39
C GLU A 317 6.66 13.83 15.17
N ALA A 318 7.89 14.26 15.42
CA ALA A 318 8.86 14.49 14.35
C ALA A 318 9.37 13.17 13.77
N VAL A 319 10.00 12.34 14.60
CA VAL A 319 10.63 11.08 14.20
C VAL A 319 10.37 10.01 15.24
N VAL A 320 9.90 8.85 14.79
CA VAL A 320 9.70 7.68 15.63
C VAL A 320 10.50 6.51 15.07
N ILE A 321 11.28 5.83 15.89
CA ILE A 321 12.06 4.64 15.53
C ILE A 321 11.75 3.54 16.54
N GLU A 322 11.12 2.47 16.07
CA GLU A 322 10.64 1.34 16.87
C GLU A 322 11.21 0.02 16.34
N PRO A 323 12.39 -0.40 16.79
CA PRO A 323 12.93 -1.72 16.46
C PRO A 323 12.09 -2.85 17.08
N LEU A 324 12.36 -4.08 16.72
CA LEU A 324 11.81 -5.24 17.44
C LEU A 324 12.21 -5.17 18.90
N LYS A 325 11.28 -5.60 19.77
CA LYS A 325 11.54 -5.68 21.21
C LYS A 325 12.75 -6.56 21.45
N ASP A 326 13.68 -6.07 22.27
CA ASP A 326 14.94 -6.73 22.63
C ASP A 326 15.93 -6.97 21.48
N MET A 327 15.68 -6.37 20.27
CA MET A 327 16.52 -6.47 19.09
C MET A 327 16.73 -5.09 18.41
N PRO A 328 17.44 -4.17 19.09
CA PRO A 328 17.64 -2.80 18.56
C PRO A 328 18.41 -2.79 17.22
N GLU A 329 19.19 -3.82 16.95
CA GLU A 329 19.94 -3.98 15.69
C GLU A 329 19.06 -4.21 14.46
N THR A 330 17.76 -4.39 14.63
CA THR A 330 16.83 -4.53 13.50
C THR A 330 16.59 -3.22 12.76
N ILE A 331 16.90 -2.06 13.39
CA ILE A 331 16.92 -0.74 12.73
C ILE A 331 18.26 -0.07 13.02
N THR A 332 19.10 0.10 11.97
CA THR A 332 20.46 0.67 12.13
C THR A 332 20.79 1.67 11.01
N ASP A 333 21.83 2.46 11.23
CA ASP A 333 22.38 3.38 10.24
C ASP A 333 21.32 4.38 9.69
N ILE A 334 20.63 5.06 10.58
CA ILE A 334 19.62 6.07 10.26
C ILE A 334 20.26 7.46 10.39
N HIS A 335 20.27 8.20 9.29
CA HIS A 335 20.86 9.55 9.23
C HIS A 335 19.81 10.59 8.86
N ILE A 336 19.74 11.66 9.65
CA ILE A 336 18.85 12.81 9.37
C ILE A 336 19.72 14.07 9.36
N LYS A 337 19.70 14.79 8.24
CA LYS A 337 20.52 15.99 8.03
C LYS A 337 19.70 17.16 7.50
N ALA A 338 20.10 18.38 7.84
CA ALA A 338 19.54 19.62 7.30
C ALA A 338 17.99 19.64 7.28
N SER A 339 17.36 19.15 8.36
CA SER A 339 15.91 18.97 8.45
C SER A 339 15.30 19.80 9.56
N SER A 340 14.02 20.17 9.40
CA SER A 340 13.22 20.92 10.38
C SER A 340 11.85 20.28 10.54
N PHE A 341 11.36 20.23 11.81
CA PHE A 341 10.08 19.60 12.15
C PHE A 341 9.25 20.49 13.04
#